data_65eeaafd8ffc4b4438927450758ed14c
#
_entry.id   65eeaafd8ffc4b4438927450758ed14c
#
_cell.length_a   1.000
_cell.length_b   1.000
_cell.length_c   1.000
_cell.angle_alpha   90.00
_cell.angle_beta   90.00
_cell.angle_gamma   90.00
#
_symmetry.space_group_name_H-M   'P 1'
#
loop_
_entity.id
_entity.type
_entity.pdbx_description
1 polymer ?
#
loop_
_entity_poly.entity_id
_entity_poly.type
_entity_poly.pdbx_seq_one_letter_code
_entity_poly.pdbx_strand_id
1 'polypeptide(L)'
;MRFLILGVLALPILVWNGRREQQSSFEKNPFGYLPQLAMSGGDPYVRALMRTISASESNAKNPYVLLYGGDHFHNFNRHPNVCVKIARDPNRRKCSTAAGRYQFLASTWLEKARKYHPHPHGSTGLSIYSFEPKYQDKVTYKWLKDRRIWDTDIAFLLRQGRVDEVLQMLSGTWTSLGSGIEDNWVTPYLAKIYQQVLAEELSRVQSSGDRDR
;
A
#
# COMPACT_ATOMS: atom_id res chain seq x y z
N MET A 1 -71.00 7.83 -18.06
CA MET A 1 -70.00 8.51 -17.24
C MET A 1 -68.82 7.59 -17.03
N ARG A 2 -67.72 7.84 -17.72
CA ARG A 2 -66.46 7.06 -17.61
C ARG A 2 -65.49 7.84 -16.73
N PHE A 3 -65.10 7.30 -15.57
CA PHE A 3 -64.03 7.86 -14.74
C PHE A 3 -62.70 7.25 -15.19
N LEU A 4 -61.81 8.10 -15.70
CA LEU A 4 -60.42 7.79 -15.95
C LEU A 4 -59.63 7.97 -14.66
N ILE A 5 -59.06 6.85 -14.16
CA ILE A 5 -58.12 6.86 -13.07
C ILE A 5 -56.72 7.07 -13.65
N LEU A 6 -56.15 8.22 -13.43
CA LEU A 6 -54.74 8.53 -13.72
C LEU A 6 -53.85 7.89 -12.63
N GLY A 7 -53.23 6.79 -12.99
CA GLY A 7 -52.20 6.18 -12.18
C GLY A 7 -50.90 6.94 -12.32
N VAL A 8 -50.44 7.56 -11.23
CA VAL A 8 -49.09 8.19 -11.14
C VAL A 8 -48.06 7.09 -10.99
N LEU A 9 -47.29 6.87 -12.02
CA LEU A 9 -46.07 6.02 -11.99
C LEU A 9 -44.94 6.78 -11.32
N ALA A 10 -44.77 6.59 -10.04
CA ALA A 10 -43.54 6.95 -9.33
C ALA A 10 -42.48 5.86 -9.59
N LEU A 11 -41.57 6.07 -10.49
CA LEU A 11 -40.47 5.19 -10.84
C LEU A 11 -39.10 5.81 -10.46
N PRO A 12 -38.07 5.04 -10.30
CA PRO A 12 -37.13 4.97 -9.17
C PRO A 12 -35.95 5.89 -9.38
N ILE A 13 -35.94 7.04 -8.74
CA ILE A 13 -34.80 7.96 -8.70
C ILE A 13 -33.63 7.40 -7.84
N LEU A 14 -33.93 6.48 -6.95
CA LEU A 14 -32.93 5.93 -5.99
C LEU A 14 -31.88 4.98 -6.61
N VAL A 15 -32.21 4.26 -7.68
CA VAL A 15 -31.27 3.32 -8.30
C VAL A 15 -30.23 4.04 -9.19
N TRP A 16 -30.54 5.24 -9.67
CA TRP A 16 -29.65 5.97 -10.58
C TRP A 16 -28.54 6.74 -9.85
N ASN A 17 -28.81 7.21 -8.64
CA ASN A 17 -27.80 7.90 -7.83
C ASN A 17 -26.68 6.95 -7.32
N GLY A 18 -27.03 5.74 -6.89
CA GLY A 18 -26.03 4.76 -6.45
C GLY A 18 -25.09 4.29 -7.58
N ARG A 19 -25.60 4.16 -8.81
CA ARG A 19 -24.74 3.84 -9.97
C ARG A 19 -23.84 5.00 -10.39
N ARG A 20 -24.29 6.25 -10.27
CA ARG A 20 -23.45 7.43 -10.55
C ARG A 20 -22.34 7.61 -9.54
N GLU A 21 -22.59 7.37 -8.26
CA GLU A 21 -21.55 7.45 -7.22
C GLU A 21 -20.50 6.33 -7.38
N GLN A 22 -20.95 5.12 -7.70
CA GLN A 22 -20.03 4.00 -7.96
C GLN A 22 -19.22 4.22 -9.24
N GLN A 23 -19.83 4.74 -10.31
CA GLN A 23 -19.17 5.06 -11.57
C GLN A 23 -18.22 6.26 -11.42
N SER A 24 -18.57 7.28 -10.64
CA SER A 24 -17.71 8.43 -10.36
C SER A 24 -16.51 8.07 -9.47
N SER A 25 -16.64 7.09 -8.58
CA SER A 25 -15.51 6.58 -7.78
C SER A 25 -14.56 5.74 -8.62
N PHE A 26 -15.06 4.98 -9.60
CA PHE A 26 -14.25 4.22 -10.55
C PHE A 26 -13.49 5.11 -11.53
N GLU A 27 -14.11 6.22 -11.99
CA GLU A 27 -13.44 7.23 -12.82
C GLU A 27 -12.35 8.00 -12.04
N LYS A 28 -12.51 8.16 -10.72
CA LYS A 28 -11.54 8.87 -9.88
C LYS A 28 -10.31 8.04 -9.52
N ASN A 29 -10.42 6.72 -9.48
CA ASN A 29 -9.29 5.84 -9.14
C ASN A 29 -9.45 4.44 -9.73
N PRO A 30 -9.10 4.25 -11.02
CA PRO A 30 -9.24 2.96 -11.71
C PRO A 30 -8.32 1.86 -11.13
N PHE A 31 -7.38 2.22 -10.26
CA PHE A 31 -6.38 1.31 -9.70
C PHE A 31 -6.74 0.80 -8.29
N GLY A 32 -7.95 1.08 -7.81
CA GLY A 32 -8.40 0.68 -6.48
C GLY A 32 -7.96 1.64 -5.37
N TYR A 33 -7.55 1.12 -4.22
CA TYR A 33 -7.24 1.93 -3.06
C TYR A 33 -5.78 2.38 -3.04
N LEU A 34 -5.56 3.70 -2.95
CA LEU A 34 -4.24 4.31 -2.83
C LEU A 34 -4.15 5.16 -1.54
N PRO A 35 -4.35 4.55 -0.36
CA PRO A 35 -4.45 5.30 0.89
C PRO A 35 -3.15 6.01 1.24
N GLN A 36 -3.30 7.10 2.00
CA GLN A 36 -2.18 7.89 2.48
C GLN A 36 -1.30 7.07 3.44
N LEU A 37 -0.03 7.49 3.58
CA LEU A 37 0.87 6.92 4.58
C LEU A 37 0.49 7.40 5.98
N ALA A 38 0.65 6.52 6.96
CA ALA A 38 0.47 6.85 8.38
C ALA A 38 1.66 7.63 8.97
N MET A 39 2.83 7.56 8.33
CA MET A 39 3.96 8.40 8.71
C MET A 39 3.81 9.83 8.18
N SER A 40 4.30 10.80 8.96
CA SER A 40 4.47 12.19 8.53
C SER A 40 5.89 12.45 8.01
N GLY A 41 6.03 13.50 7.18
CA GLY A 41 7.32 13.93 6.63
C GLY A 41 7.93 12.94 5.64
N GLY A 42 9.15 13.20 5.25
CA GLY A 42 9.91 12.39 4.30
C GLY A 42 9.85 12.90 2.87
N ASP A 43 10.69 12.33 2.04
CA ASP A 43 10.84 12.65 0.63
C ASP A 43 9.58 12.27 -0.16
N PRO A 44 8.91 13.17 -0.91
CA PRO A 44 7.67 12.88 -1.61
C PRO A 44 7.82 11.81 -2.70
N TYR A 45 8.97 11.69 -3.35
CA TYR A 45 9.23 10.67 -4.36
C TYR A 45 9.29 9.27 -3.75
N VAL A 46 9.96 9.13 -2.60
CA VAL A 46 10.01 7.85 -1.88
C VAL A 46 8.64 7.51 -1.28
N ARG A 47 7.90 8.50 -0.77
CA ARG A 47 6.53 8.32 -0.28
C ARG A 47 5.59 7.83 -1.38
N ALA A 48 5.71 8.39 -2.59
CA ALA A 48 4.96 7.93 -3.74
C ALA A 48 5.29 6.47 -4.10
N LEU A 49 6.58 6.11 -4.10
CA LEU A 49 7.00 4.72 -4.31
C LEU A 49 6.40 3.76 -3.27
N MET A 50 6.40 4.15 -1.99
CA MET A 50 5.80 3.34 -0.93
C MET A 50 4.29 3.10 -1.14
N ARG A 51 3.56 4.10 -1.61
CA ARG A 51 2.14 3.97 -1.96
C ARG A 51 1.94 3.09 -3.20
N THR A 52 2.87 3.13 -4.15
CA THR A 52 2.87 2.27 -5.33
C THR A 52 3.12 0.81 -4.96
N ILE A 53 4.10 0.53 -4.09
CA ILE A 53 4.32 -0.82 -3.54
C ILE A 53 3.06 -1.33 -2.84
N SER A 54 2.44 -0.49 -2.00
CA SER A 54 1.19 -0.83 -1.32
C SER A 54 0.05 -1.17 -2.29
N ALA A 55 -0.06 -0.49 -3.42
CA ALA A 55 -1.08 -0.77 -4.43
C ALA A 55 -0.94 -2.18 -5.03
N SER A 56 0.28 -2.68 -5.12
CA SER A 56 0.58 -4.02 -5.61
C SER A 56 0.45 -5.10 -4.54
N GLU A 57 0.87 -4.81 -3.31
CA GLU A 57 0.95 -5.78 -2.21
C GLU A 57 -0.36 -5.90 -1.40
N SER A 58 -1.09 -4.79 -1.26
CA SER A 58 -2.20 -4.71 -0.31
C SER A 58 -3.26 -3.70 -0.79
N ASN A 59 -3.82 -3.94 -1.98
CA ASN A 59 -4.82 -3.05 -2.57
C ASN A 59 -6.14 -3.06 -1.77
N ALA A 60 -6.16 -2.37 -0.63
CA ALA A 60 -7.29 -2.30 0.28
C ALA A 60 -7.46 -0.91 0.88
N LYS A 61 -8.67 -0.59 1.35
CA LYS A 61 -8.98 0.67 2.02
C LYS A 61 -8.12 0.87 3.29
N ASN A 62 -7.87 -0.20 4.05
CA ASN A 62 -6.95 -0.21 5.17
C ASN A 62 -5.89 -1.30 4.99
N PRO A 63 -4.76 -1.00 4.30
CA PRO A 63 -3.75 -2.00 3.98
C PRO A 63 -2.93 -2.47 5.19
N TYR A 64 -2.91 -1.69 6.29
CA TYR A 64 -2.06 -1.96 7.44
C TYR A 64 -2.46 -3.18 8.26
N VAL A 65 -3.69 -3.65 8.12
CA VAL A 65 -4.29 -4.74 8.92
C VAL A 65 -4.37 -6.06 8.18
N LEU A 66 -3.92 -6.11 6.92
CA LEU A 66 -4.07 -7.29 6.08
C LEU A 66 -3.08 -8.38 6.43
N LEU A 67 -3.56 -9.62 6.45
CA LEU A 67 -2.76 -10.84 6.35
C LEU A 67 -2.68 -11.28 4.88
N TYR A 68 -1.74 -12.16 4.58
CA TYR A 68 -1.76 -12.89 3.31
C TYR A 68 -3.14 -13.55 3.12
N GLY A 69 -3.68 -13.42 1.90
CA GLY A 69 -5.01 -13.98 1.60
C GLY A 69 -6.21 -13.08 1.93
N GLY A 70 -5.99 -11.92 2.57
CA GLY A 70 -7.01 -10.86 2.74
C GLY A 70 -7.68 -10.80 4.11
N ASP A 71 -7.41 -11.74 5.02
CA ASP A 71 -7.88 -11.65 6.40
C ASP A 71 -7.23 -10.48 7.15
N HIS A 72 -7.79 -10.10 8.30
CA HIS A 72 -7.34 -8.97 9.08
C HIS A 72 -6.78 -9.39 10.44
N PHE A 73 -5.78 -8.63 10.92
CA PHE A 73 -5.32 -8.70 12.30
C PHE A 73 -5.55 -7.36 13.02
N HIS A 74 -5.58 -7.37 14.36
CA HIS A 74 -5.93 -6.21 15.17
C HIS A 74 -4.86 -5.84 16.22
N ASN A 75 -3.91 -6.73 16.49
CA ASN A 75 -2.86 -6.49 17.47
C ASN A 75 -1.58 -5.99 16.78
N PHE A 76 -1.22 -4.75 17.02
CA PHE A 76 -0.04 -4.10 16.46
C PHE A 76 1.19 -4.07 17.37
N ASN A 77 1.14 -4.70 18.55
CA ASN A 77 2.29 -4.71 19.45
C ASN A 77 3.53 -5.34 18.81
N ARG A 78 3.32 -6.26 17.86
CA ARG A 78 4.36 -6.90 17.05
C ARG A 78 3.75 -7.40 15.73
N HIS A 79 4.61 -7.82 14.81
CA HIS A 79 4.17 -8.51 13.60
C HIS A 79 3.31 -9.74 13.98
N PRO A 80 2.14 -9.95 13.34
CA PRO A 80 1.19 -10.99 13.76
C PRO A 80 1.74 -12.41 13.64
N ASN A 81 2.67 -12.65 12.70
CA ASN A 81 3.31 -13.95 12.47
C ASN A 81 2.31 -15.10 12.30
N VAL A 82 1.17 -14.84 11.66
CA VAL A 82 0.14 -15.83 11.36
C VAL A 82 0.51 -16.56 10.07
N CYS A 83 0.63 -17.89 10.14
CA CYS A 83 0.97 -18.74 9.00
C CYS A 83 -0.29 -19.08 8.20
N VAL A 84 -0.57 -18.33 7.14
CA VAL A 84 -1.72 -18.53 6.25
C VAL A 84 -1.35 -19.46 5.11
N LYS A 85 -2.13 -20.54 4.92
CA LYS A 85 -1.86 -21.53 3.86
C LYS A 85 -1.92 -20.89 2.47
N ILE A 86 -0.94 -21.23 1.63
CA ILE A 86 -0.90 -20.80 0.25
C ILE A 86 -1.75 -21.77 -0.58
N ALA A 87 -2.82 -21.25 -1.19
CA ALA A 87 -3.75 -22.07 -1.96
C ALA A 87 -3.23 -22.43 -3.37
N ARG A 88 -2.24 -21.69 -3.90
CA ARG A 88 -1.73 -21.83 -5.27
C ARG A 88 -0.54 -22.79 -5.37
N ASP A 89 -0.51 -23.62 -6.40
CA ASP A 89 0.63 -24.42 -6.82
C ASP A 89 1.77 -23.48 -7.34
N PRO A 90 3.05 -23.77 -7.09
CA PRO A 90 3.62 -24.98 -6.44
C PRO A 90 3.68 -24.92 -4.91
N ASN A 91 3.22 -23.86 -4.29
CA ASN A 91 3.42 -23.60 -2.87
C ASN A 91 2.26 -24.03 -1.96
N ARG A 92 1.25 -24.74 -2.47
CA ARG A 92 0.03 -25.14 -1.74
C ARG A 92 0.24 -25.89 -0.42
N ARG A 93 1.45 -26.40 -0.15
CA ARG A 93 1.82 -27.07 1.12
C ARG A 93 2.54 -26.14 2.10
N LYS A 94 2.86 -24.91 1.67
CA LYS A 94 3.54 -23.90 2.46
C LYS A 94 2.54 -22.92 3.01
N CYS A 95 2.99 -22.07 3.89
CA CYS A 95 2.21 -20.92 4.34
C CYS A 95 3.04 -19.64 4.23
N SER A 96 2.33 -18.52 4.17
CA SER A 96 2.92 -17.19 4.21
C SER A 96 2.59 -16.51 5.54
N THR A 97 3.57 -15.82 6.09
CA THR A 97 3.38 -14.94 7.25
C THR A 97 3.27 -13.47 6.84
N ALA A 98 3.10 -13.20 5.53
CA ALA A 98 3.04 -11.84 5.03
C ALA A 98 1.90 -11.05 5.67
N ALA A 99 2.19 -9.83 6.11
CA ALA A 99 1.24 -8.99 6.81
C ALA A 99 1.50 -7.49 6.60
N GLY A 100 0.44 -6.70 6.80
CA GLY A 100 0.46 -5.26 6.75
C GLY A 100 0.59 -4.69 5.34
N ARG A 101 0.78 -3.38 5.28
CA ARG A 101 0.75 -2.58 4.05
C ARG A 101 1.74 -3.06 2.98
N TYR A 102 2.89 -3.56 3.40
CA TYR A 102 3.98 -3.98 2.50
C TYR A 102 4.16 -5.50 2.47
N GLN A 103 3.18 -6.24 2.99
CA GLN A 103 3.20 -7.70 3.08
C GLN A 103 4.53 -8.26 3.60
N PHE A 104 5.03 -7.69 4.71
CA PHE A 104 6.23 -8.17 5.37
C PHE A 104 6.06 -9.61 5.83
N LEU A 105 6.98 -10.49 5.46
CA LEU A 105 7.16 -11.74 6.16
C LEU A 105 7.67 -11.49 7.59
N ALA A 106 7.32 -12.33 8.56
CA ALA A 106 7.72 -12.15 9.94
C ALA A 106 9.26 -12.07 10.13
N SER A 107 10.02 -12.87 9.38
CA SER A 107 11.49 -12.83 9.38
C SER A 107 12.02 -11.52 8.80
N THR A 108 11.46 -11.07 7.68
CA THR A 108 11.83 -9.81 7.03
C THR A 108 11.51 -8.62 7.93
N TRP A 109 10.33 -8.61 8.56
CA TRP A 109 9.99 -7.58 9.53
C TRP A 109 11.00 -7.50 10.67
N LEU A 110 11.32 -8.63 11.30
CA LEU A 110 12.27 -8.68 12.41
C LEU A 110 13.65 -8.15 11.99
N GLU A 111 14.14 -8.54 10.83
CA GLU A 111 15.42 -8.08 10.28
C GLU A 111 15.42 -6.56 10.04
N LYS A 112 14.40 -6.06 9.32
CA LYS A 112 14.34 -4.64 8.95
C LYS A 112 14.00 -3.76 10.15
N ALA A 113 13.12 -4.21 11.05
CA ALA A 113 12.80 -3.48 12.27
C ALA A 113 14.01 -3.38 13.21
N ARG A 114 14.81 -4.43 13.34
CA ARG A 114 16.06 -4.38 14.12
C ARG A 114 16.99 -3.26 13.65
N LYS A 115 17.01 -2.97 12.34
CA LYS A 115 17.89 -1.94 11.77
C LYS A 115 17.24 -0.54 11.72
N TYR A 116 15.95 -0.47 11.46
CA TYR A 116 15.28 0.78 11.05
C TYR A 116 14.17 1.25 11.98
N HIS A 117 13.67 0.39 12.91
CA HIS A 117 12.61 0.79 13.83
C HIS A 117 13.11 1.84 14.82
N PRO A 118 12.39 2.97 15.01
CA PRO A 118 12.86 4.05 15.86
C PRO A 118 12.86 3.69 17.36
N HIS A 119 11.99 2.76 17.76
CA HIS A 119 11.78 2.40 19.17
C HIS A 119 11.62 0.88 19.31
N PRO A 120 12.70 0.16 19.65
CA PRO A 120 12.57 -1.21 20.11
C PRO A 120 11.95 -1.20 21.51
N HIS A 121 10.91 -2.02 21.73
CA HIS A 121 10.35 -2.24 23.06
C HIS A 121 10.89 -3.54 23.66
N GLY A 122 11.29 -3.51 24.92
CA GLY A 122 11.65 -4.70 25.69
C GLY A 122 12.73 -4.44 26.72
N SER A 123 12.46 -4.79 27.99
CA SER A 123 13.39 -4.68 29.11
C SER A 123 14.23 -5.93 29.34
N THR A 124 14.06 -6.99 28.56
CA THR A 124 14.60 -8.34 28.83
C THR A 124 15.50 -8.90 27.72
N GLY A 125 16.20 -8.03 26.98
CA GLY A 125 17.12 -8.48 25.91
C GLY A 125 16.46 -8.93 24.61
N LEU A 126 15.14 -9.14 24.58
CA LEU A 126 14.36 -9.42 23.38
C LEU A 126 13.71 -8.12 22.91
N SER A 127 14.22 -7.54 21.84
CA SER A 127 13.61 -6.38 21.22
C SER A 127 12.29 -6.76 20.56
N ILE A 128 11.20 -6.19 21.05
CA ILE A 128 9.87 -6.31 20.45
C ILE A 128 9.63 -5.03 19.62
N TYR A 129 9.31 -5.21 18.35
CA TYR A 129 9.10 -4.11 17.43
C TYR A 129 7.62 -3.96 17.12
N SER A 130 7.04 -2.81 17.51
CA SER A 130 5.66 -2.48 17.20
C SER A 130 5.43 -2.51 15.68
N PHE A 131 4.32 -3.13 15.28
CA PHE A 131 3.88 -3.22 13.88
C PHE A 131 2.80 -2.19 13.55
N GLU A 132 2.66 -1.13 14.37
CA GLU A 132 1.71 -0.05 14.10
C GLU A 132 1.92 0.57 12.70
N PRO A 133 0.84 1.09 12.07
CA PRO A 133 0.87 1.67 10.72
C PRO A 133 2.03 2.62 10.48
N LYS A 134 2.26 3.56 11.42
CA LYS A 134 3.38 4.53 11.33
C LYS A 134 4.77 3.87 11.32
N TYR A 135 4.92 2.71 11.95
CA TYR A 135 6.19 2.00 12.00
C TYR A 135 6.39 1.08 10.80
N GLN A 136 5.33 0.47 10.26
CA GLN A 136 5.40 -0.19 8.97
C GLN A 136 5.95 0.80 7.92
N ASP A 137 5.42 2.02 7.87
CA ASP A 137 5.90 3.06 6.96
C ASP A 137 7.34 3.49 7.26
N LYS A 138 7.67 3.85 8.51
CA LYS A 138 9.01 4.36 8.87
C LYS A 138 10.12 3.35 8.60
N VAL A 139 9.88 2.07 8.85
CA VAL A 139 10.84 0.99 8.57
C VAL A 139 11.03 0.86 7.07
N THR A 140 9.95 0.80 6.29
CA THR A 140 10.01 0.73 4.82
C THR A 140 10.70 1.96 4.24
N TYR A 141 10.36 3.16 4.70
CA TYR A 141 10.97 4.41 4.23
C TYR A 141 12.49 4.40 4.44
N LYS A 142 12.95 4.09 5.65
CA LYS A 142 14.39 4.04 5.95
C LYS A 142 15.11 2.93 5.17
N TRP A 143 14.46 1.79 4.98
CA TRP A 143 15.00 0.70 4.18
C TRP A 143 15.18 1.13 2.71
N LEU A 144 14.17 1.74 2.10
CA LEU A 144 14.25 2.26 0.73
C LEU A 144 15.31 3.38 0.57
N LYS A 145 15.58 4.12 1.63
CA LYS A 145 16.60 5.18 1.66
C LYS A 145 18.03 4.67 1.94
N ASP A 146 18.21 3.42 2.33
CA ASP A 146 19.56 2.89 2.64
C ASP A 146 20.29 2.49 1.38
N ARG A 147 21.12 3.40 0.86
CA ARG A 147 21.94 3.22 -0.35
C ARG A 147 22.84 1.99 -0.31
N ARG A 148 23.27 1.54 0.88
CA ARG A 148 24.14 0.36 1.04
C ARG A 148 23.41 -0.94 0.78
N ILE A 149 22.08 -0.95 0.88
CA ILE A 149 21.25 -2.14 0.61
C ILE A 149 20.92 -2.23 -0.88
N TRP A 150 20.68 -1.09 -1.51
CA TRP A 150 20.21 -1.02 -2.91
C TRP A 150 21.34 -0.71 -3.89
N ASP A 151 22.55 -0.46 -3.39
CA ASP A 151 23.74 -0.01 -4.16
C ASP A 151 23.45 1.22 -5.04
N THR A 152 22.45 2.01 -4.66
CA THR A 152 22.03 3.22 -5.38
C THR A 152 21.20 4.16 -4.49
N ASP A 153 21.00 5.39 -4.98
CA ASP A 153 20.03 6.33 -4.39
C ASP A 153 18.68 6.24 -5.11
N ILE A 154 17.76 5.48 -4.53
CA ILE A 154 16.39 5.33 -5.07
C ILE A 154 15.71 6.69 -5.26
N ALA A 155 15.83 7.62 -4.29
CA ALA A 155 15.20 8.93 -4.40
C ALA A 155 15.76 9.74 -5.58
N PHE A 156 17.04 9.62 -5.87
CA PHE A 156 17.67 10.25 -7.02
C PHE A 156 17.15 9.67 -8.34
N LEU A 157 17.09 8.35 -8.47
CA LEU A 157 16.54 7.69 -9.66
C LEU A 157 15.08 8.12 -9.92
N LEU A 158 14.26 8.17 -8.88
CA LEU A 158 12.86 8.58 -8.97
C LEU A 158 12.70 10.04 -9.43
N ARG A 159 13.59 10.96 -8.97
CA ARG A 159 13.58 12.35 -9.45
C ARG A 159 13.97 12.48 -10.91
N GLN A 160 14.73 11.53 -11.43
CA GLN A 160 15.09 11.44 -12.85
C GLN A 160 14.00 10.77 -13.71
N GLY A 161 12.86 10.39 -13.11
CA GLY A 161 11.76 9.69 -13.80
C GLY A 161 12.03 8.21 -14.08
N ARG A 162 13.10 7.61 -13.51
CA ARG A 162 13.51 6.22 -13.73
C ARG A 162 12.69 5.24 -12.86
N VAL A 163 11.38 5.41 -12.84
CA VAL A 163 10.48 4.63 -11.97
C VAL A 163 10.47 3.14 -12.34
N ASP A 164 10.47 2.80 -13.63
CA ASP A 164 10.43 1.41 -14.08
C ASP A 164 11.70 0.65 -13.65
N GLU A 165 12.85 1.29 -13.72
CA GLU A 165 14.11 0.73 -13.23
C GLU A 165 14.08 0.47 -11.72
N VAL A 166 13.53 1.42 -10.95
CA VAL A 166 13.35 1.23 -9.51
C VAL A 166 12.40 0.09 -9.21
N LEU A 167 11.26 0.01 -9.90
CA LEU A 167 10.30 -1.09 -9.71
C LEU A 167 10.93 -2.45 -10.06
N GLN A 168 11.68 -2.52 -11.15
CA GLN A 168 12.38 -3.74 -11.53
C GLN A 168 13.45 -4.16 -10.50
N MET A 169 14.24 -3.22 -10.00
CA MET A 169 15.21 -3.47 -8.93
C MET A 169 14.54 -4.00 -7.66
N LEU A 170 13.39 -3.45 -7.28
CA LEU A 170 12.64 -3.84 -6.10
C LEU A 170 11.86 -5.14 -6.26
N SER A 171 11.63 -5.62 -7.49
CA SER A 171 10.85 -6.84 -7.77
C SER A 171 11.46 -8.12 -7.17
N GLY A 172 12.76 -8.13 -6.90
CA GLY A 172 13.39 -9.20 -6.13
C GLY A 172 12.97 -9.28 -4.66
N THR A 173 12.42 -8.18 -4.12
CA THR A 173 11.89 -8.10 -2.76
C THR A 173 10.37 -8.20 -2.73
N TRP A 174 9.70 -7.46 -3.62
CA TRP A 174 8.25 -7.42 -3.81
C TRP A 174 7.93 -7.97 -5.20
N THR A 175 7.66 -9.26 -5.28
CA THR A 175 7.49 -10.00 -6.54
C THR A 175 6.32 -9.50 -7.39
N SER A 176 5.37 -8.82 -6.78
CA SER A 176 4.23 -8.17 -7.44
C SER A 176 4.58 -6.91 -8.24
N LEU A 177 5.82 -6.39 -8.13
CA LEU A 177 6.24 -5.15 -8.81
C LEU A 177 6.66 -5.35 -10.28
N GLY A 178 6.70 -6.55 -10.78
CA GLY A 178 7.07 -6.87 -12.16
C GLY A 178 8.22 -7.86 -12.24
N SER A 179 8.45 -8.45 -13.43
CA SER A 179 9.44 -9.54 -13.66
C SER A 179 9.23 -10.73 -12.72
N GLY A 180 8.13 -10.73 -11.97
CA GLY A 180 7.87 -11.64 -10.87
C GLY A 180 7.14 -12.89 -11.28
N ILE A 181 7.09 -13.78 -10.32
CA ILE A 181 6.44 -15.08 -10.38
C ILE A 181 4.91 -14.94 -10.20
N GLU A 182 4.44 -13.75 -9.78
CA GLU A 182 3.05 -13.50 -9.46
C GLU A 182 2.37 -12.62 -10.51
N ASP A 183 1.30 -13.17 -11.13
CA ASP A 183 0.39 -12.39 -11.96
C ASP A 183 -0.43 -11.45 -11.06
N ASN A 184 -0.10 -10.15 -11.14
CA ASN A 184 -0.87 -9.13 -10.46
C ASN A 184 -1.42 -8.16 -11.53
N TRP A 185 -2.74 -8.00 -11.57
CA TRP A 185 -3.43 -7.14 -12.54
C TRP A 185 -3.00 -5.66 -12.45
N VAL A 186 -2.47 -5.23 -11.29
CA VAL A 186 -1.98 -3.87 -11.05
C VAL A 186 -0.60 -3.65 -11.69
N THR A 187 0.21 -4.69 -11.85
CA THR A 187 1.61 -4.59 -12.30
C THR A 187 1.80 -3.73 -13.56
N PRO A 188 1.01 -3.89 -14.64
CA PRO A 188 1.17 -3.07 -15.85
C PRO A 188 0.90 -1.57 -15.65
N TYR A 189 0.28 -1.20 -14.53
CA TYR A 189 -0.12 0.18 -14.23
C TYR A 189 0.73 0.86 -13.17
N LEU A 190 1.74 0.19 -12.61
CA LEU A 190 2.51 0.70 -11.46
C LEU A 190 3.19 2.04 -11.73
N ALA A 191 3.77 2.24 -12.92
CA ALA A 191 4.37 3.52 -13.28
C ALA A 191 3.30 4.64 -13.33
N LYS A 192 2.11 4.36 -13.84
CA LYS A 192 1.00 5.33 -13.87
C LYS A 192 0.46 5.62 -12.46
N ILE A 193 0.35 4.60 -11.62
CA ILE A 193 -0.01 4.75 -10.20
C ILE A 193 1.03 5.64 -9.50
N TYR A 194 2.31 5.38 -9.74
CA TYR A 194 3.39 6.18 -9.17
C TYR A 194 3.23 7.67 -9.54
N GLN A 195 3.00 8.01 -10.81
CA GLN A 195 2.81 9.38 -11.25
C GLN A 195 1.61 10.05 -10.57
N GLN A 196 0.49 9.33 -10.46
CA GLN A 196 -0.70 9.84 -9.78
C GLN A 196 -0.41 10.15 -8.31
N VAL A 197 0.15 9.19 -7.55
CA VAL A 197 0.41 9.41 -6.13
C VAL A 197 1.56 10.38 -5.87
N LEU A 198 2.51 10.52 -6.80
CA LEU A 198 3.56 11.54 -6.73
C LEU A 198 2.99 12.94 -6.83
N ALA A 199 2.06 13.19 -7.75
CA ALA A 199 1.39 14.49 -7.85
C ALA A 199 0.68 14.86 -6.55
N GLU A 200 0.03 13.89 -5.88
CA GLU A 200 -0.61 14.09 -4.57
C GLU A 200 0.42 14.38 -3.45
N GLU A 201 1.53 13.66 -3.40
CA GLU A 201 2.57 13.87 -2.37
C GLU A 201 3.28 15.22 -2.56
N LEU A 202 3.52 15.66 -3.81
CA LEU A 202 4.11 16.97 -4.11
C LEU A 202 3.17 18.11 -3.73
N SER A 203 1.87 18.02 -4.05
CA SER A 203 0.90 19.07 -3.69
C SER A 203 0.75 19.23 -2.18
N ARG A 204 0.93 18.17 -1.39
CA ARG A 204 0.93 18.23 0.09
C ARG A 204 2.11 19.00 0.66
N VAL A 205 3.29 18.82 0.06
CA VAL A 205 4.49 19.58 0.49
C VAL A 205 4.28 21.07 0.24
N GLN A 206 3.72 21.45 -0.90
CA GLN A 206 3.41 22.84 -1.23
C GLN A 206 2.39 23.45 -0.25
N SER A 207 1.30 22.74 0.04
CA SER A 207 0.25 23.22 0.95
C SER A 207 0.69 23.29 2.41
N SER A 208 1.71 22.54 2.83
CA SER A 208 2.29 22.67 4.18
C SER A 208 3.26 23.86 4.28
N GLY A 209 4.01 24.14 3.22
CA GLY A 209 4.91 25.30 3.19
C GLY A 209 4.20 26.67 3.16
N ASP A 210 2.98 26.72 2.62
CA ASP A 210 2.17 27.96 2.61
C ASP A 210 1.48 28.26 3.95
N ARG A 211 1.36 27.26 4.84
CA ARG A 211 0.77 27.46 6.18
C ARG A 211 1.76 27.97 7.22
N ASP A 212 3.04 27.85 6.95
CA ASP A 212 4.12 28.29 7.85
C ASP A 212 4.69 29.66 7.46
N ARG A 213 4.05 30.36 6.51
CA ARG A 213 4.36 31.74 6.11
C ARG A 213 3.27 32.71 6.54
#